data_69e13af03010a49a79c57c97d8256d16
#
_entry.id   69e13af03010a49a79c57c97d8256d16
#
_cell.length_a   1.000
_cell.length_b   1.000
_cell.length_c   1.000
_cell.angle_alpha   90.00
_cell.angle_beta   90.00
_cell.angle_gamma   90.00
#
_symmetry.space_group_name_H-M   'P 1'
#
loop_
_entity.id
_entity.type
_entity.pdbx_description
1 polymer ?
#
loop_
_entity_poly.entity_id
_entity_poly.type
_entity_poly.pdbx_seq_one_letter_code
_entity_poly.pdbx_strand_id
1 'polypeptide(L)'
;MGHYLIRASYTREGIQGVLRDGGSGRAAAVKALVESVGGRLDCAYWALGEDDFIGIAELPDNTAAAAMAATVGASGGASVTTTVLLTAEEVDAAVRLHPSYRAPGT
;
A
#
# COMPACT_ATOMS: atom_id res chain seq x y z
N MET A 1 -0.75 -3.58 -14.54
CA MET A 1 -1.05 -3.15 -13.15
C MET A 1 0.17 -3.43 -12.28
N GLY A 2 0.51 -2.50 -11.40
CA GLY A 2 1.62 -2.69 -10.47
C GLY A 2 1.16 -3.30 -9.17
N HIS A 3 2.12 -3.89 -8.43
CA HIS A 3 1.90 -4.47 -7.11
C HIS A 3 2.39 -3.49 -6.04
N TYR A 4 1.64 -3.36 -4.98
CA TYR A 4 1.92 -2.38 -3.91
C TYR A 4 1.72 -3.02 -2.55
N LEU A 5 2.69 -2.81 -1.66
CA LEU A 5 2.56 -3.15 -0.25
C LEU A 5 2.05 -1.92 0.48
N ILE A 6 0.92 -2.06 1.13
CA ILE A 6 0.27 -0.98 1.86
C ILE A 6 0.35 -1.30 3.34
N ARG A 7 0.93 -0.39 4.12
CA ARG A 7 1.03 -0.52 5.57
C ARG A 7 0.36 0.68 6.21
N ALA A 8 -0.49 0.44 7.19
CA ALA A 8 -1.22 1.49 7.85
C ALA A 8 -1.07 1.41 9.36
N SER A 9 -0.90 2.57 9.98
CA SER A 9 -0.93 2.74 11.43
C SER A 9 -2.09 3.65 11.76
N TYR A 10 -3.00 3.19 12.60
CA TYR A 10 -4.19 3.95 12.95
C TYR A 10 -3.88 5.01 14.00
N THR A 11 -4.53 6.17 13.85
CA THR A 11 -4.53 7.20 14.87
C THR A 11 -5.46 6.76 16.00
N ARG A 12 -5.52 7.57 17.07
CA ARG A 12 -6.44 7.32 18.17
C ARG A 12 -7.90 7.26 17.68
N GLU A 13 -8.29 8.20 16.83
CA GLU A 13 -9.63 8.24 16.24
C GLU A 13 -9.88 7.04 15.32
N GLY A 14 -8.86 6.67 14.54
CA GLY A 14 -8.94 5.51 13.64
C GLY A 14 -9.13 4.20 14.41
N ILE A 15 -8.40 4.01 15.50
CA ILE A 15 -8.53 2.82 16.34
C ILE A 15 -9.92 2.74 16.97
N GLN A 16 -10.52 3.85 17.37
CA GLN A 16 -11.89 3.85 17.86
C GLN A 16 -12.86 3.36 16.78
N GLY A 17 -12.62 3.74 15.53
CA GLY A 17 -13.37 3.21 14.39
C GLY A 17 -13.19 1.72 14.19
N VAL A 18 -11.98 1.21 14.36
CA VAL A 18 -11.69 -0.24 14.30
C VAL A 18 -12.46 -0.99 15.37
N LEU A 19 -12.50 -0.44 16.58
CA LEU A 19 -13.26 -1.07 17.68
C LEU A 19 -14.75 -1.16 17.39
N ARG A 20 -15.30 -0.20 16.63
CA ARG A 20 -16.71 -0.22 16.22
C ARG A 20 -16.94 -1.15 15.04
N ASP A 21 -16.10 -1.06 14.01
CA ASP A 21 -16.29 -1.78 12.73
C ASP A 21 -15.82 -3.22 12.78
N GLY A 22 -14.83 -3.49 13.65
CA GLY A 22 -14.12 -4.77 13.66
C GLY A 22 -13.13 -4.90 12.52
N GLY A 23 -12.31 -5.94 12.57
CA GLY A 23 -11.30 -6.22 11.55
C GLY A 23 -11.90 -6.47 10.17
N SER A 24 -12.99 -7.22 10.11
CA SER A 24 -13.67 -7.54 8.85
C SER A 24 -14.28 -6.29 8.21
N GLY A 25 -14.89 -5.42 9.01
CA GLY A 25 -15.47 -4.16 8.51
C GLY A 25 -14.41 -3.24 7.92
N ARG A 26 -13.27 -3.15 8.57
CA ARG A 26 -12.15 -2.33 8.06
C ARG A 26 -11.52 -2.94 6.81
N ALA A 27 -11.36 -4.25 6.76
CA ALA A 27 -10.84 -4.93 5.58
C ALA A 27 -11.76 -4.70 4.37
N ALA A 28 -13.07 -4.77 4.57
CA ALA A 28 -14.05 -4.48 3.52
C ALA A 28 -13.95 -3.02 3.04
N ALA A 29 -13.73 -2.06 3.95
CA ALA A 29 -13.57 -0.66 3.59
C ALA A 29 -12.30 -0.43 2.78
N VAL A 30 -11.20 -1.09 3.13
CA VAL A 30 -9.94 -1.01 2.37
C VAL A 30 -10.12 -1.63 0.98
N LYS A 31 -10.80 -2.76 0.89
CA LYS A 31 -11.11 -3.39 -0.40
C LYS A 31 -11.90 -2.43 -1.30
N ALA A 32 -12.94 -1.79 -0.76
CA ALA A 32 -13.75 -0.84 -1.51
C ALA A 32 -12.92 0.38 -1.97
N LEU A 33 -12.01 0.86 -1.12
CA LEU A 33 -11.11 1.95 -1.47
C LEU A 33 -10.22 1.59 -2.65
N VAL A 34 -9.60 0.42 -2.60
CA VAL A 34 -8.73 -0.08 -3.67
C VAL A 34 -9.51 -0.22 -4.98
N GLU A 35 -10.71 -0.80 -4.91
CA GLU A 35 -11.55 -0.98 -6.10
C GLU A 35 -12.01 0.36 -6.67
N SER A 36 -12.21 1.39 -5.83
CA SER A 36 -12.65 2.71 -6.27
C SER A 36 -11.63 3.42 -7.16
N VAL A 37 -10.36 3.04 -7.12
CA VAL A 37 -9.32 3.59 -8.01
C VAL A 37 -8.92 2.59 -9.11
N GLY A 38 -9.73 1.57 -9.33
CA GLY A 38 -9.51 0.60 -10.40
C GLY A 38 -8.57 -0.54 -10.04
N GLY A 39 -8.30 -0.75 -8.75
CA GLY A 39 -7.40 -1.78 -8.28
C GLY A 39 -8.09 -3.01 -7.73
N ARG A 40 -7.29 -3.93 -7.20
CA ARG A 40 -7.73 -5.16 -6.58
C ARG A 40 -6.89 -5.41 -5.33
N LEU A 41 -7.55 -5.68 -4.20
CA LEU A 41 -6.88 -6.07 -2.97
C LEU A 41 -6.63 -7.58 -3.01
N ASP A 42 -5.36 -7.98 -3.05
CA ASP A 42 -4.99 -9.40 -3.13
C ASP A 42 -5.05 -10.07 -1.76
N CYS A 43 -4.56 -9.41 -0.73
CA CYS A 43 -4.61 -9.92 0.63
C CYS A 43 -4.53 -8.77 1.63
N ALA A 44 -4.98 -9.06 2.86
CA ALA A 44 -4.95 -8.09 3.95
C ALA A 44 -4.84 -8.82 5.27
N TYR A 45 -4.00 -8.30 6.15
CA TYR A 45 -3.76 -8.85 7.48
C TYR A 45 -3.65 -7.74 8.50
N TRP A 46 -4.06 -8.03 9.72
CA TRP A 46 -3.76 -7.21 10.90
C TRP A 46 -2.41 -7.63 11.44
N ALA A 47 -1.66 -6.67 11.97
CA ALA A 47 -0.32 -6.93 12.49
C ALA A 47 -0.20 -6.44 13.93
N LEU A 48 0.63 -7.13 14.70
CA LEU A 48 1.03 -6.72 16.04
C LEU A 48 2.46 -6.20 15.94
N GLY A 49 2.60 -4.89 15.79
CA GLY A 49 3.91 -4.28 15.63
C GLY A 49 3.78 -2.80 15.35
N GLU A 50 4.74 -2.26 14.62
CA GLU A 50 4.77 -0.85 14.27
C GLU A 50 3.58 -0.45 13.41
N ASP A 51 3.23 -1.30 12.43
CA ASP A 51 2.04 -1.12 11.61
C ASP A 51 0.91 -1.98 12.15
N ASP A 52 -0.31 -1.52 11.98
CA ASP A 52 -1.51 -2.23 12.45
C ASP A 52 -2.16 -3.06 11.35
N PHE A 53 -2.04 -2.62 10.11
CA PHE A 53 -2.70 -3.25 8.95
C PHE A 53 -1.71 -3.34 7.81
N ILE A 54 -1.65 -4.50 7.17
CA ILE A 54 -0.78 -4.75 6.02
C ILE A 54 -1.60 -5.39 4.92
N GLY A 55 -1.52 -4.83 3.71
CA GLY A 55 -2.19 -5.38 2.54
C GLY A 55 -1.30 -5.34 1.32
N ILE A 56 -1.61 -6.21 0.36
CA ILE A 56 -0.99 -6.17 -0.97
C ILE A 56 -2.11 -5.97 -1.97
N ALA A 57 -1.93 -5.01 -2.86
CA ALA A 57 -2.91 -4.65 -3.87
C ALA A 57 -2.26 -4.51 -5.24
N GLU A 58 -3.03 -4.78 -6.27
CA GLU A 58 -2.70 -4.39 -7.63
C GLU A 58 -3.43 -3.08 -7.92
N LEU A 59 -2.68 -2.09 -8.42
CA LEU A 59 -3.22 -0.79 -8.77
C LEU A 59 -2.83 -0.44 -10.21
N PRO A 60 -3.62 0.38 -10.91
CA PRO A 60 -3.31 0.76 -12.30
C PRO A 60 -1.94 1.43 -12.44
N ASP A 61 -1.61 2.35 -11.51
CA ASP A 61 -0.39 3.14 -11.56
C ASP A 61 -0.10 3.81 -10.22
N ASN A 62 1.01 4.55 -10.16
CA ASN A 62 1.40 5.27 -8.96
C ASN A 62 0.45 6.43 -8.64
N THR A 63 -0.24 6.97 -9.62
CA THR A 63 -1.25 8.03 -9.41
C THR A 63 -2.39 7.50 -8.56
N ALA A 64 -2.88 6.28 -8.85
CA ALA A 64 -3.91 5.64 -8.05
C ALA A 64 -3.43 5.41 -6.61
N ALA A 65 -2.18 4.95 -6.44
CA ALA A 65 -1.59 4.73 -5.13
C ALA A 65 -1.50 6.05 -4.34
N ALA A 66 -1.07 7.12 -4.98
CA ALA A 66 -0.96 8.44 -4.35
C ALA A 66 -2.34 8.98 -3.95
N ALA A 67 -3.34 8.79 -4.79
CA ALA A 67 -4.71 9.22 -4.50
C ALA A 67 -5.26 8.52 -3.25
N MET A 68 -5.04 7.22 -3.14
CA MET A 68 -5.44 6.45 -1.96
C MET A 68 -4.74 6.95 -0.69
N ALA A 69 -3.42 7.09 -0.76
CA ALA A 69 -2.62 7.52 0.40
C ALA A 69 -3.04 8.91 0.88
N ALA A 70 -3.24 9.85 -0.04
CA ALA A 70 -3.68 11.21 0.28
C ALA A 70 -5.08 11.23 0.90
N THR A 71 -6.00 10.44 0.35
CA THR A 71 -7.38 10.35 0.83
C THR A 71 -7.42 9.79 2.25
N VAL A 72 -6.69 8.72 2.51
CA VAL A 72 -6.63 8.11 3.84
C VAL A 72 -5.97 9.07 4.83
N GLY A 73 -4.86 9.69 4.44
CA GLY A 73 -4.16 10.65 5.30
C GLY A 73 -5.02 11.84 5.66
N ALA A 74 -5.78 12.37 4.69
CA ALA A 74 -6.68 13.51 4.91
C ALA A 74 -7.82 13.19 5.87
N SER A 75 -8.22 11.92 5.98
CA SER A 75 -9.29 11.51 6.89
C SER A 75 -8.88 11.63 8.36
N GLY A 76 -7.58 11.65 8.65
CA GLY A 76 -7.06 11.68 10.02
C GLY A 76 -7.13 10.35 10.77
N GLY A 77 -7.65 9.30 10.13
CA GLY A 77 -7.83 8.00 10.79
C GLY A 77 -6.61 7.08 10.76
N ALA A 78 -5.71 7.30 9.81
CA ALA A 78 -4.54 6.44 9.65
C ALA A 78 -3.41 7.17 8.94
N SER A 79 -2.21 6.66 9.16
CA SER A 79 -1.00 7.01 8.41
C SER A 79 -0.67 5.82 7.52
N VAL A 80 -0.42 6.06 6.24
CA VAL A 80 -0.20 5.00 5.25
C VAL A 80 1.19 5.11 4.64
N THR A 81 1.88 3.97 4.55
CA THR A 81 3.14 3.84 3.81
C THR A 81 2.88 2.88 2.64
N THR A 82 3.24 3.31 1.44
CA THR A 82 3.05 2.50 0.23
C THR A 82 4.40 2.19 -0.39
N THR A 83 4.67 0.91 -0.61
CA THR A 83 5.90 0.44 -1.23
C THR A 83 5.56 -0.22 -2.56
N VAL A 84 6.22 0.23 -3.64
CA VAL A 84 6.08 -0.41 -4.94
C VAL A 84 6.82 -1.74 -4.90
N LEU A 85 6.14 -2.80 -5.29
CA LEU A 85 6.70 -4.15 -5.33
C LEU A 85 6.98 -4.53 -6.77
N LEU A 86 8.10 -5.22 -6.97
CA LEU A 86 8.49 -5.72 -8.29
C LEU A 86 8.32 -7.23 -8.35
N THR A 87 7.86 -7.71 -9.51
CA THR A 87 7.85 -9.14 -9.77
C THR A 87 9.27 -9.61 -10.11
N ALA A 88 9.50 -10.92 -10.04
CA ALA A 88 10.77 -11.50 -10.46
C ALA A 88 11.08 -11.18 -11.92
N GLU A 89 10.05 -11.22 -12.79
CA GLU A 89 10.17 -10.90 -14.20
C GLU A 89 10.57 -9.43 -14.44
N GLU A 90 10.07 -8.52 -13.62
CA GLU A 90 10.46 -7.11 -13.70
C GLU A 90 11.93 -6.92 -13.33
N VAL A 91 12.40 -7.64 -12.31
CA VAL A 91 13.83 -7.62 -11.94
C VAL A 91 14.69 -8.24 -13.04
N ASP A 92 14.24 -9.34 -13.65
CA ASP A 92 14.92 -9.94 -14.79
C ASP A 92 15.08 -8.94 -15.93
N ALA A 93 14.01 -8.19 -16.22
CA ALA A 93 14.06 -7.15 -17.25
C ALA A 93 15.03 -6.02 -16.86
N ALA A 94 15.03 -5.62 -15.60
CA ALA A 94 15.91 -4.56 -15.10
C ALA A 94 17.38 -4.90 -15.26
N VAL A 95 17.77 -6.14 -14.92
CA VAL A 95 19.19 -6.54 -15.03
C VAL A 95 19.68 -6.59 -16.48
N ARG A 96 18.76 -6.71 -17.45
CA ARG A 96 19.10 -6.69 -18.86
C ARG A 96 19.33 -5.29 -19.43
N LEU A 97 19.00 -4.25 -18.67
CA LEU A 97 19.18 -2.86 -19.13
C LEU A 97 20.64 -2.41 -19.10
N HIS A 98 21.45 -2.98 -18.22
CA HIS A 98 22.87 -2.67 -18.08
C HIS A 98 23.17 -1.17 -18.03
N PRO A 99 22.65 -0.42 -17.03
CA PRO A 99 22.89 1.03 -16.97
C PRO A 99 24.39 1.31 -16.83
N SER A 100 24.81 2.43 -17.43
CA SER A 100 26.16 2.92 -17.26
C SER A 100 26.27 3.72 -15.97
N TYR A 101 27.22 3.38 -15.11
CA TYR A 101 27.34 4.04 -13.82
C TYR A 101 28.81 4.30 -13.48
N ARG A 102 29.07 5.51 -13.04
CA ARG A 102 30.36 5.91 -12.50
C ARG A 102 30.26 5.95 -10.97
N ALA A 103 30.98 5.04 -10.30
CA ALA A 103 30.99 4.99 -8.84
C ALA A 103 31.64 6.23 -8.22
N PRO A 104 31.22 6.67 -7.01
CA PRO A 104 31.84 7.80 -6.35
C PRO A 104 33.36 7.61 -6.21
N GLY A 105 34.11 8.65 -6.58
CA GLY A 105 35.57 8.64 -6.48
C GLY A 105 36.30 7.96 -7.64
N THR A 106 35.58 7.60 -8.69
CA THR A 106 36.19 6.99 -9.89
C THR A 106 36.11 7.88 -11.10
#